data_f100017817bc8816ef13b9d673caf19e
#
_entry.id   f100017817bc8816ef13b9d673caf19e
#
_cell.length_a   1.000
_cell.length_b   1.000
_cell.length_c   1.000
_cell.angle_alpha   90.00
_cell.angle_beta   90.00
_cell.angle_gamma   90.00
#
_symmetry.space_group_name_H-M   'P 1'
#
loop_
_entity.id
_entity.type
_entity.pdbx_description
1 polymer ?
#
loop_
_entity_poly.entity_id
_entity_poly.type
_entity_poly.pdbx_seq_one_letter_code
_entity_poly.pdbx_strand_id
1 'polypeptide(L)'
;MPVKKKTNKAPGQGMTAKQMKRRKPISQEYMLPIEPLTDNQKVMWEQWDEGKMIYAYGVAGTGKTFVALYKALKEVLDDYSPYEKIYIVRSLVATREIGFLPGDHEDKSSLYQIPYKKMVQSMFEMPDDNAYEMLYDNLKAQETISFWSTSFLRGTTLNLSLIHI
;
A
#
# COMPACT_ATOMS: atom_id res chain seq x y z
N MET A 1 -16.86 -13.34 46.44
CA MET A 1 -15.80 -13.17 45.43
C MET A 1 -16.45 -12.72 44.13
N PRO A 2 -16.11 -11.52 43.60
CA PRO A 2 -16.77 -11.04 42.39
C PRO A 2 -16.09 -11.61 41.12
N VAL A 3 -16.91 -12.19 40.27
CA VAL A 3 -16.54 -12.76 38.97
C VAL A 3 -16.18 -11.62 38.00
N LYS A 4 -14.94 -11.58 37.49
CA LYS A 4 -14.51 -10.64 36.45
C LYS A 4 -15.19 -11.01 35.12
N LYS A 5 -16.10 -10.16 34.65
CA LYS A 5 -16.62 -10.20 33.28
C LYS A 5 -15.50 -9.98 32.27
N LYS A 6 -15.20 -11.01 31.47
CA LYS A 6 -14.38 -10.85 30.24
C LYS A 6 -15.22 -10.06 29.23
N THR A 7 -14.83 -8.85 28.93
CA THR A 7 -15.37 -8.06 27.82
C THR A 7 -14.76 -8.59 26.53
N ASN A 8 -15.56 -9.30 25.73
CA ASN A 8 -15.21 -9.63 24.35
C ASN A 8 -15.16 -8.32 23.54
N LYS A 9 -13.97 -7.89 23.17
CA LYS A 9 -13.79 -6.81 22.19
C LYS A 9 -14.12 -7.37 20.80
N ALA A 10 -15.06 -6.72 20.13
CA ALA A 10 -15.38 -7.00 18.73
C ALA A 10 -14.17 -6.73 17.82
N PRO A 11 -13.91 -7.55 16.79
CA PRO A 11 -12.88 -7.29 15.79
C PRO A 11 -13.34 -6.12 14.92
N GLY A 12 -12.58 -5.01 14.92
CA GLY A 12 -12.87 -3.87 14.02
C GLY A 12 -12.68 -2.48 14.60
N GLN A 13 -12.21 -2.33 15.82
CA GLN A 13 -11.89 -0.98 16.33
C GLN A 13 -10.51 -0.56 15.86
N GLY A 14 -10.46 0.43 14.96
CA GLY A 14 -9.26 1.14 14.55
C GLY A 14 -8.44 1.59 15.78
N MET A 15 -7.13 1.52 15.68
CA MET A 15 -6.23 1.87 16.76
C MET A 15 -6.42 3.33 17.18
N THR A 16 -6.37 3.58 18.49
CA THR A 16 -6.46 4.95 19.01
C THR A 16 -5.21 5.75 18.62
N ALA A 17 -5.35 7.08 18.44
CA ALA A 17 -4.23 7.99 18.15
C ALA A 17 -3.04 7.83 19.13
N LYS A 18 -3.29 7.36 20.36
CA LYS A 18 -2.28 7.09 21.39
C LYS A 18 -1.51 5.78 21.14
N GLN A 19 -2.13 4.80 20.47
CA GLN A 19 -1.49 3.56 20.04
C GLN A 19 -0.66 3.77 18.77
N MET A 20 -1.09 4.67 17.87
CA MET A 20 -0.33 5.07 16.67
C MET A 20 0.99 5.78 17.02
N LYS A 21 1.00 6.67 18.02
CA LYS A 21 2.23 7.36 18.48
C LYS A 21 3.28 6.45 19.14
N ARG A 22 2.95 5.21 19.49
CA ARG A 22 3.89 4.25 20.11
C ARG A 22 4.57 3.31 19.12
N ARG A 23 4.17 3.29 17.86
CA ARG A 23 4.81 2.46 16.84
C ARG A 23 5.99 3.22 16.26
N LYS A 24 7.15 2.55 16.20
CA LYS A 24 8.28 3.06 15.43
C LYS A 24 7.83 3.21 13.97
N PRO A 25 8.09 4.34 13.34
CA PRO A 25 7.80 4.51 11.92
C PRO A 25 8.55 3.42 11.13
N ILE A 26 7.92 2.91 10.09
CA ILE A 26 8.59 2.02 9.15
C ILE A 26 9.62 2.88 8.41
N SER A 27 10.88 2.48 8.48
CA SER A 27 11.99 3.21 7.86
C SER A 27 12.34 2.60 6.52
N GLN A 28 12.87 3.41 5.63
CA GLN A 28 13.47 3.00 4.36
C GLN A 28 14.61 1.98 4.55
N GLU A 29 15.27 1.98 5.71
CA GLU A 29 16.36 1.05 6.06
C GLU A 29 15.95 -0.44 6.03
N TYR A 30 14.65 -0.72 6.21
CA TYR A 30 14.12 -2.09 6.12
C TYR A 30 13.78 -2.50 4.68
N MET A 31 13.91 -1.60 3.71
CA MET A 31 13.66 -1.93 2.31
C MET A 31 14.84 -2.72 1.72
N LEU A 32 14.52 -3.82 1.06
CA LEU A 32 15.48 -4.59 0.29
C LEU A 32 16.04 -3.76 -0.88
N PRO A 33 17.33 -3.85 -1.17
CA PRO A 33 17.92 -3.22 -2.34
C PRO A 33 17.47 -3.98 -3.60
N ILE A 34 16.48 -3.42 -4.30
CA ILE A 34 15.94 -3.98 -5.54
C ILE A 34 16.46 -3.17 -6.71
N GLU A 35 16.91 -3.86 -7.76
CA GLU A 35 17.37 -3.28 -9.01
C GLU A 35 16.48 -3.69 -10.18
N PRO A 36 16.41 -2.87 -11.26
CA PRO A 36 15.67 -3.23 -12.45
C PRO A 36 16.31 -4.41 -13.18
N LEU A 37 15.52 -5.42 -13.49
CA LEU A 37 15.99 -6.67 -14.11
C LEU A 37 16.02 -6.63 -15.65
N THR A 38 15.22 -5.76 -16.27
CA THR A 38 15.10 -5.65 -17.72
C THR A 38 15.37 -4.23 -18.19
N ASP A 39 15.72 -4.06 -19.46
CA ASP A 39 16.01 -2.73 -20.03
C ASP A 39 14.79 -1.81 -19.97
N ASN A 40 13.58 -2.32 -20.17
CA ASN A 40 12.36 -1.52 -20.01
C ASN A 40 12.13 -1.07 -18.56
N GLN A 41 12.48 -1.90 -17.59
CA GLN A 41 12.43 -1.51 -16.19
C GLN A 41 13.50 -0.47 -15.86
N LYS A 42 14.71 -0.55 -16.45
CA LYS A 42 15.77 0.47 -16.31
C LYS A 42 15.30 1.81 -16.84
N VAL A 43 14.72 1.82 -18.05
CA VAL A 43 14.16 3.06 -18.63
C VAL A 43 13.08 3.66 -17.73
N MET A 44 12.16 2.85 -17.21
CA MET A 44 11.14 3.31 -16.27
C MET A 44 11.76 3.91 -15.00
N TRP A 45 12.82 3.28 -14.50
CA TRP A 45 13.55 3.70 -13.31
C TRP A 45 14.21 5.05 -13.49
N GLU A 46 14.96 5.21 -14.60
CA GLU A 46 15.64 6.45 -14.97
C GLU A 46 14.64 7.61 -15.17
N GLN A 47 13.54 7.36 -15.88
CA GLN A 47 12.51 8.38 -16.10
C GLN A 47 11.81 8.80 -14.79
N TRP A 48 11.67 7.86 -13.84
CA TRP A 48 11.19 8.18 -12.50
C TRP A 48 12.15 9.10 -11.77
N ASP A 49 13.45 8.78 -11.76
CA ASP A 49 14.49 9.58 -11.10
C ASP A 49 14.64 10.98 -11.71
N GLU A 50 14.27 11.14 -12.98
CA GLU A 50 14.16 12.44 -13.65
C GLU A 50 12.86 13.20 -13.27
N GLY A 51 12.02 12.67 -12.40
CA GLY A 51 10.77 13.29 -11.95
C GLY A 51 9.64 13.29 -12.98
N LYS A 52 9.70 12.41 -13.97
CA LYS A 52 8.70 12.33 -15.02
C LYS A 52 7.47 11.54 -14.60
N MET A 53 6.33 11.94 -15.13
CA MET A 53 5.11 11.14 -15.04
C MET A 53 5.27 9.87 -15.90
N ILE A 54 5.01 8.70 -15.30
CA ILE A 54 5.21 7.41 -15.97
C ILE A 54 3.88 6.84 -16.46
N TYR A 55 3.83 6.50 -17.74
CA TYR A 55 2.78 5.71 -18.34
C TYR A 55 3.34 4.34 -18.77
N ALA A 56 3.14 3.32 -17.94
CA ALA A 56 3.68 1.98 -18.18
C ALA A 56 2.61 1.05 -18.79
N TYR A 57 2.83 0.60 -20.00
CA TYR A 57 1.98 -0.37 -20.70
C TYR A 57 2.77 -1.62 -21.12
N GLY A 58 2.08 -2.71 -21.41
CA GLY A 58 2.70 -3.96 -21.85
C GLY A 58 2.09 -5.19 -21.17
N VAL A 59 2.65 -6.35 -21.49
CA VAL A 59 2.16 -7.67 -21.06
C VAL A 59 2.10 -7.78 -19.54
N ALA A 60 1.14 -8.55 -19.02
CA ALA A 60 1.04 -8.83 -17.59
C ALA A 60 2.28 -9.59 -17.08
N GLY A 61 2.62 -9.43 -15.81
CA GLY A 61 3.74 -10.12 -15.17
C GLY A 61 5.13 -9.51 -15.42
N THR A 62 5.25 -8.41 -16.16
CA THR A 62 6.54 -7.73 -16.43
C THR A 62 7.05 -6.81 -15.33
N GLY A 63 6.41 -6.81 -14.15
CA GLY A 63 6.87 -6.07 -12.99
C GLY A 63 6.52 -4.57 -12.96
N LYS A 64 5.70 -4.05 -13.88
CA LYS A 64 5.36 -2.61 -13.95
C LYS A 64 4.87 -2.05 -12.63
N THR A 65 3.86 -2.68 -12.04
CA THR A 65 3.28 -2.27 -10.75
C THR A 65 4.29 -2.43 -9.61
N PHE A 66 5.09 -3.49 -9.65
CA PHE A 66 6.11 -3.75 -8.65
C PHE A 66 7.17 -2.65 -8.62
N VAL A 67 7.74 -2.29 -9.78
CA VAL A 67 8.73 -1.22 -9.91
C VAL A 67 8.14 0.13 -9.46
N ALA A 68 6.92 0.47 -9.91
CA ALA A 68 6.26 1.71 -9.53
C ALA A 68 6.04 1.79 -8.01
N LEU A 69 5.55 0.70 -7.40
CA LEU A 69 5.28 0.66 -5.96
C LEU A 69 6.57 0.73 -5.14
N TYR A 70 7.63 0.04 -5.58
CA TYR A 70 8.95 0.10 -4.93
C TYR A 70 9.53 1.51 -4.94
N LYS A 71 9.52 2.18 -6.09
CA LYS A 71 10.01 3.57 -6.21
C LYS A 71 9.17 4.53 -5.36
N ALA A 72 7.85 4.38 -5.40
CA ALA A 72 6.95 5.20 -4.60
C ALA A 72 7.19 5.02 -3.09
N LEU A 73 7.35 3.78 -2.61
CA LEU A 73 7.68 3.50 -1.22
C LEU A 73 9.02 4.08 -0.82
N LYS A 74 10.03 3.92 -1.69
CA LYS A 74 11.36 4.47 -1.43
C LYS A 74 11.32 6.00 -1.26
N GLU A 75 10.52 6.70 -2.05
CA GLU A 75 10.37 8.13 -1.91
C GLU A 75 9.56 8.54 -0.68
N VAL A 76 8.42 7.91 -0.42
CA VAL A 76 7.55 8.28 0.71
C VAL A 76 8.17 7.95 2.07
N LEU A 77 9.09 6.98 2.11
CA LEU A 77 9.84 6.64 3.33
C LEU A 77 11.17 7.39 3.46
N ASP A 78 11.49 8.26 2.53
CA ASP A 78 12.63 9.17 2.62
C ASP A 78 12.22 10.46 3.33
N ASP A 79 12.87 10.77 4.46
CA ASP A 79 12.59 11.96 5.27
C ASP A 79 12.78 13.29 4.51
N TYR A 80 13.52 13.27 3.41
CA TYR A 80 13.79 14.47 2.57
C TYR A 80 12.86 14.59 1.37
N SER A 81 12.00 13.59 1.13
CA SER A 81 11.05 13.62 0.02
C SER A 81 9.89 14.58 0.30
N PRO A 82 9.39 15.30 -0.72
CA PRO A 82 8.17 16.08 -0.58
C PRO A 82 6.89 15.23 -0.55
N TYR A 83 6.99 13.93 -0.82
CA TYR A 83 5.85 13.03 -0.89
C TYR A 83 5.63 12.31 0.44
N GLU A 84 4.41 12.36 0.95
CA GLU A 84 4.05 11.74 2.22
C GLU A 84 3.15 10.51 2.07
N LYS A 85 2.46 10.39 0.93
CA LYS A 85 1.41 9.38 0.74
C LYS A 85 1.45 8.73 -0.64
N ILE A 86 1.07 7.47 -0.69
CA ILE A 86 0.85 6.72 -1.91
C ILE A 86 -0.64 6.42 -2.04
N TYR A 87 -1.25 6.85 -3.14
CA TYR A 87 -2.61 6.47 -3.49
C TYR A 87 -2.60 5.39 -4.56
N ILE A 88 -3.04 4.19 -4.21
CA ILE A 88 -3.28 3.12 -5.18
C ILE A 88 -4.73 3.23 -5.63
N VAL A 89 -4.92 3.64 -6.87
CA VAL A 89 -6.25 3.84 -7.45
C VAL A 89 -6.55 2.73 -8.43
N ARG A 90 -7.66 2.03 -8.23
CA ARG A 90 -8.08 0.96 -9.12
C ARG A 90 -9.54 1.09 -9.51
N SER A 91 -9.84 0.83 -10.78
CA SER A 91 -11.21 0.65 -11.22
C SER A 91 -11.77 -0.65 -10.65
N LEU A 92 -12.80 -0.53 -9.81
CA LEU A 92 -13.55 -1.68 -9.30
C LEU A 92 -14.73 -1.94 -10.25
N VAL A 93 -14.46 -2.43 -11.45
CA VAL A 93 -15.52 -2.94 -12.32
C VAL A 93 -15.91 -4.31 -11.76
N ALA A 94 -17.18 -4.47 -11.41
CA ALA A 94 -17.74 -5.77 -11.08
C ALA A 94 -17.66 -6.65 -12.34
N THR A 95 -16.57 -7.42 -12.46
CA THR A 95 -16.50 -8.47 -13.47
C THR A 95 -17.52 -9.54 -13.10
N ARG A 96 -18.31 -10.00 -14.06
CA ARG A 96 -19.34 -11.04 -13.88
C ARG A 96 -18.81 -12.34 -13.27
N GLU A 97 -17.49 -12.52 -13.23
CA GLU A 97 -16.80 -13.70 -12.67
C GLU A 97 -16.68 -13.70 -11.14
N ILE A 98 -16.78 -12.55 -10.51
CA ILE A 98 -16.91 -12.46 -9.05
C ILE A 98 -18.41 -12.44 -8.78
N GLY A 99 -19.05 -13.62 -8.85
CA GLY A 99 -20.44 -13.80 -8.50
C GLY A 99 -20.75 -13.13 -7.18
N PHE A 100 -22.01 -13.00 -6.86
CA PHE A 100 -22.57 -12.43 -5.64
C PHE A 100 -21.82 -12.94 -4.38
N LEU A 101 -20.63 -12.38 -4.13
CA LEU A 101 -19.96 -12.57 -2.85
C LEU A 101 -20.78 -11.79 -1.82
N PRO A 102 -21.36 -12.47 -0.83
CA PRO A 102 -21.98 -11.80 0.30
C PRO A 102 -20.89 -11.04 1.05
N GLY A 103 -21.09 -9.77 1.28
CA GLY A 103 -20.17 -8.90 2.00
C GLY A 103 -20.32 -7.44 1.59
N ASP A 104 -20.01 -6.55 2.51
CA ASP A 104 -20.05 -5.10 2.34
C ASP A 104 -19.00 -4.63 1.32
N HIS A 105 -19.11 -3.39 0.84
CA HIS A 105 -18.15 -2.78 -0.10
C HIS A 105 -16.71 -2.79 0.43
N GLU A 106 -16.52 -2.77 1.76
CA GLU A 106 -15.21 -2.86 2.40
C GLU A 106 -14.57 -4.25 2.26
N ASP A 107 -15.36 -5.32 2.42
CA ASP A 107 -14.89 -6.70 2.27
C ASP A 107 -14.43 -6.99 0.83
N LYS A 108 -15.17 -6.47 -0.16
CA LYS A 108 -14.80 -6.61 -1.57
C LYS A 108 -13.54 -5.83 -1.92
N SER A 109 -13.37 -4.65 -1.34
CA SER A 109 -12.17 -3.83 -1.55
C SER A 109 -10.92 -4.49 -0.95
N SER A 110 -11.05 -5.25 0.12
CA SER A 110 -9.93 -5.94 0.76
C SER A 110 -9.28 -7.00 -0.14
N LEU A 111 -10.07 -7.73 -0.93
CA LEU A 111 -9.56 -8.73 -1.87
C LEU A 111 -8.65 -8.12 -2.95
N TYR A 112 -8.99 -6.92 -3.43
CA TYR A 112 -8.17 -6.21 -4.42
C TYR A 112 -6.85 -5.67 -3.83
N GLN A 113 -6.73 -5.58 -2.49
CA GLN A 113 -5.52 -5.14 -1.81
C GLN A 113 -4.51 -6.28 -1.59
N ILE A 114 -4.95 -7.55 -1.61
CA ILE A 114 -4.08 -8.71 -1.34
C ILE A 114 -2.83 -8.73 -2.22
N PRO A 115 -2.88 -8.53 -3.55
CA PRO A 115 -1.69 -8.52 -4.39
C PRO A 115 -0.71 -7.41 -3.97
N TYR A 116 -1.21 -6.24 -3.61
CA TYR A 116 -0.37 -5.11 -3.16
C TYR A 116 0.25 -5.39 -1.80
N LYS A 117 -0.50 -5.98 -0.86
CA LYS A 117 0.03 -6.42 0.43
C LYS A 117 1.22 -7.36 0.25
N LYS A 118 1.08 -8.38 -0.60
CA LYS A 118 2.16 -9.33 -0.91
C LYS A 118 3.36 -8.66 -1.58
N MET A 119 3.13 -7.75 -2.53
CA MET A 119 4.21 -6.98 -3.17
C MET A 119 4.97 -6.14 -2.16
N VAL A 120 4.28 -5.38 -1.31
CA VAL A 120 4.91 -4.57 -0.25
C VAL A 120 5.73 -5.47 0.68
N GLN A 121 5.16 -6.57 1.15
CA GLN A 121 5.87 -7.51 2.01
C GLN A 121 7.17 -8.03 1.37
N SER A 122 7.17 -8.32 0.07
CA SER A 122 8.37 -8.79 -0.64
C SER A 122 9.45 -7.72 -0.86
N MET A 123 9.18 -6.46 -0.55
CA MET A 123 10.12 -5.34 -0.69
C MET A 123 10.87 -5.00 0.60
N PHE A 124 10.54 -5.66 1.70
CA PHE A 124 11.10 -5.35 3.02
C PHE A 124 11.73 -6.58 3.67
N GLU A 125 12.75 -6.34 4.47
CA GLU A 125 13.32 -7.30 5.41
C GLU A 125 12.98 -6.85 6.83
N MET A 126 12.07 -7.58 7.47
CA MET A 126 11.58 -7.22 8.81
C MET A 126 12.24 -8.08 9.88
N PRO A 127 12.43 -7.57 11.10
CA PRO A 127 13.19 -8.25 12.16
C PRO A 127 12.51 -9.52 12.69
N ASP A 128 11.20 -9.66 12.52
CA ASP A 128 10.43 -10.83 12.96
C ASP A 128 9.16 -11.03 12.09
N ASP A 129 8.61 -12.25 12.13
CA ASP A 129 7.44 -12.65 11.34
C ASP A 129 6.20 -11.81 11.66
N ASN A 130 6.02 -11.42 12.92
CA ASN A 130 4.89 -10.60 13.33
C ASN A 130 4.98 -9.18 12.77
N ALA A 131 6.19 -8.58 12.79
CA ALA A 131 6.43 -7.28 12.16
C ALA A 131 6.19 -7.34 10.65
N TYR A 132 6.59 -8.46 10.01
CA TYR A 132 6.38 -8.69 8.58
C TYR A 132 4.89 -8.81 8.23
N GLU A 133 4.10 -9.57 8.98
CA GLU A 133 2.66 -9.68 8.75
C GLU A 133 1.92 -8.35 8.95
N MET A 134 2.35 -7.57 9.94
CA MET A 134 1.75 -6.28 10.26
C MET A 134 2.24 -5.11 9.39
N LEU A 135 3.26 -5.31 8.55
CA LEU A 135 3.91 -4.26 7.77
C LEU A 135 2.90 -3.43 6.96
N TYR A 136 2.12 -4.09 6.12
CA TYR A 136 1.16 -3.41 5.24
C TYR A 136 0.05 -2.71 6.02
N ASP A 137 -0.44 -3.34 7.08
CA ASP A 137 -1.48 -2.79 7.93
C ASP A 137 -0.96 -1.58 8.72
N ASN A 138 0.33 -1.57 9.08
CA ASN A 138 0.98 -0.42 9.68
C ASN A 138 1.13 0.75 8.70
N LEU A 139 1.54 0.50 7.46
CA LEU A 139 1.62 1.53 6.41
C LEU A 139 0.24 2.14 6.12
N LYS A 140 -0.82 1.33 6.11
CA LYS A 140 -2.20 1.83 6.00
C LYS A 140 -2.62 2.65 7.20
N ALA A 141 -2.34 2.19 8.42
CA ALA A 141 -2.70 2.88 9.65
C ALA A 141 -1.98 4.23 9.82
N GLN A 142 -0.80 4.38 9.22
CA GLN A 142 -0.04 5.62 9.13
C GLN A 142 -0.47 6.50 7.95
N GLU A 143 -1.43 6.04 7.15
CA GLU A 143 -1.87 6.68 5.91
C GLU A 143 -0.77 6.82 4.84
N THR A 144 0.35 6.13 4.99
CA THR A 144 1.44 6.10 3.99
C THR A 144 0.97 5.46 2.68
N ILE A 145 0.13 4.41 2.77
CA ILE A 145 -0.53 3.78 1.63
C ILE A 145 -2.04 3.89 1.80
N SER A 146 -2.72 4.39 0.78
CA SER A 146 -4.18 4.44 0.70
C SER A 146 -4.67 3.77 -0.58
N PHE A 147 -5.70 2.92 -0.46
CA PHE A 147 -6.31 2.25 -1.60
C PHE A 147 -7.67 2.86 -1.91
N TRP A 148 -7.84 3.32 -3.16
CA TRP A 148 -9.03 4.03 -3.59
C TRP A 148 -9.64 3.40 -4.85
N SER A 149 -10.94 3.45 -4.97
CA SER A 149 -11.59 3.17 -6.26
C SER A 149 -11.70 4.46 -7.08
N THR A 150 -11.72 4.30 -8.40
CA THR A 150 -11.90 5.44 -9.34
C THR A 150 -13.18 6.22 -9.07
N SER A 151 -14.20 5.59 -8.48
CA SER A 151 -15.48 6.23 -8.15
C SER A 151 -15.35 7.30 -7.07
N PHE A 152 -14.37 7.17 -6.17
CA PHE A 152 -14.16 8.11 -5.06
C PHE A 152 -13.18 9.25 -5.39
N LEU A 153 -12.53 9.21 -6.56
CA LEU A 153 -11.58 10.26 -6.95
C LEU A 153 -12.24 11.56 -7.42
N ARG A 154 -13.50 11.50 -7.82
CA ARG A 154 -14.19 12.69 -8.36
C ARG A 154 -14.34 13.75 -7.27
N GLY A 155 -13.76 14.94 -7.53
CA GLY A 155 -13.85 16.08 -6.62
C GLY A 155 -12.88 16.04 -5.45
N THR A 156 -11.93 15.10 -5.41
CA THR A 156 -10.93 15.02 -4.35
C THR A 156 -9.62 15.66 -4.78
N THR A 157 -9.03 16.49 -3.94
CA THR A 157 -7.68 17.03 -4.12
C THR A 157 -6.70 16.15 -3.37
N LEU A 158 -5.70 15.62 -4.09
CA LEU A 158 -4.64 14.79 -3.53
C LEU A 158 -3.35 15.63 -3.47
N ASN A 159 -2.97 16.06 -2.27
CA ASN A 159 -1.80 16.89 -2.04
C ASN A 159 -0.59 16.04 -1.64
N LEU A 160 0.63 16.42 -2.09
CA LEU A 160 1.92 15.81 -1.73
C LEU A 160 1.90 14.28 -1.80
N SER A 161 1.40 13.74 -2.90
CA SER A 161 1.17 12.30 -3.05
C SER A 161 1.66 11.76 -4.38
N LEU A 162 2.09 10.50 -4.34
CA LEU A 162 2.34 9.69 -5.53
C LEU A 162 1.08 8.89 -5.84
N ILE A 163 0.65 8.88 -7.11
CA ILE A 163 -0.58 8.23 -7.54
C ILE A 163 -0.24 7.09 -8.50
N HIS A 164 -0.71 5.88 -8.17
CA HIS A 164 -0.66 4.72 -9.04
C HIS A 164 -2.09 4.34 -9.47
N ILE A 165 -2.33 4.32 -10.76
CA ILE A 165 -3.64 3.99 -11.36
C ILE A 165 -3.55 2.69 -12.15
#